data_a3d6d3c28a2ec5c877d11ba9315a12c1
#
_entry.id   a3d6d3c28a2ec5c877d11ba9315a12c1
#
_cell.length_a   1.000
_cell.length_b   1.000
_cell.length_c   1.000
_cell.angle_alpha   90.00
_cell.angle_beta   90.00
_cell.angle_gamma   90.00
#
_symmetry.space_group_name_H-M   'P 1'
#
loop_
_entity.id
_entity.type
_entity.pdbx_description
1 polymer ?
#
loop_
_entity_poly.entity_id
_entity_poly.type
_entity_poly.pdbx_seq_one_letter_code
_entity_poly.pdbx_strand_id
1 'polypeptide(L)'
;MKCQNCGATVPEDVIFCPYCGTKIKDINASQPKQEEKKDKNTYNNEEILKEMKCPNCGAPLNPLPGESIVVCSYCGTTIFLNPNGGWAKVKKHLILDIMVPNSEKALNILHDYMDSSILHRHRFEKSTILSNNLLYVPYWIVKASYIANFVYMKTEVQSFGGRTVVQEIPMPGMESGEVYIPIIGISNLKEFQPEDYEFTIIKAREIRESDVSGSVKLMNGDIKVDAIENNKNNYVINFVNRKIRKRYKKIQSISINPNVEEIFILHAPIWKFEIEFPGLMKKTNHKEVILMDGSNGMIMEKIKEE
;
A
#
# COMPACT_ATOMS: atom_id res chain seq x y z
N MET A 1 -25.30 11.68 -25.65
CA MET A 1 -26.02 10.59 -26.35
C MET A 1 -26.47 9.51 -25.35
N LYS A 2 -27.39 8.60 -25.76
CA LYS A 2 -27.77 7.48 -24.86
C LYS A 2 -27.00 6.19 -25.22
N CYS A 3 -26.55 5.47 -24.23
CA CYS A 3 -25.94 4.16 -24.42
C CYS A 3 -26.99 3.15 -24.90
N GLN A 4 -26.71 2.45 -26.00
CA GLN A 4 -27.63 1.47 -26.58
C GLN A 4 -27.82 0.20 -25.74
N ASN A 5 -26.87 -0.09 -24.82
CA ASN A 5 -26.92 -1.29 -23.99
C ASN A 5 -27.64 -1.05 -22.64
N CYS A 6 -27.34 0.05 -21.93
CA CYS A 6 -27.90 0.31 -20.60
C CYS A 6 -28.84 1.51 -20.53
N GLY A 7 -29.04 2.26 -21.64
CA GLY A 7 -29.94 3.42 -21.71
C GLY A 7 -29.42 4.68 -20.98
N ALA A 8 -28.29 4.64 -20.30
CA ALA A 8 -27.73 5.78 -19.57
C ALA A 8 -27.36 6.93 -20.52
N THR A 9 -27.60 8.17 -20.09
CA THR A 9 -27.17 9.37 -20.82
C THR A 9 -25.66 9.58 -20.55
N VAL A 10 -24.88 9.63 -21.64
CA VAL A 10 -23.42 9.76 -21.58
C VAL A 10 -22.95 10.95 -22.44
N PRO A 11 -21.81 11.58 -22.11
CA PRO A 11 -21.20 12.63 -22.91
C PRO A 11 -20.94 12.16 -24.36
N GLU A 12 -20.87 13.10 -25.30
CA GLU A 12 -20.72 12.75 -26.73
C GLU A 12 -19.31 12.39 -27.15
N ASP A 13 -18.33 12.68 -26.32
CA ASP A 13 -16.91 12.47 -26.53
C ASP A 13 -16.39 11.14 -25.97
N VAL A 14 -17.23 10.36 -25.27
CA VAL A 14 -16.82 9.08 -24.69
C VAL A 14 -16.88 7.94 -25.70
N ILE A 15 -15.85 7.09 -25.67
CA ILE A 15 -15.73 5.91 -26.53
C ILE A 15 -16.45 4.71 -25.95
N PHE A 16 -16.45 4.61 -24.61
CA PHE A 16 -17.13 3.56 -23.85
C PHE A 16 -18.11 4.16 -22.84
N CYS A 17 -19.21 3.50 -22.62
CA CYS A 17 -20.20 3.90 -21.62
C CYS A 17 -19.61 3.78 -20.20
N PRO A 18 -19.55 4.86 -19.40
CA PRO A 18 -18.98 4.81 -18.04
C PRO A 18 -19.82 3.98 -17.07
N TYR A 19 -21.07 3.64 -17.41
CA TYR A 19 -21.99 2.90 -16.54
C TYR A 19 -21.99 1.40 -16.80
N CYS A 20 -21.83 0.96 -18.07
CA CYS A 20 -21.89 -0.47 -18.42
C CYS A 20 -20.70 -0.98 -19.23
N GLY A 21 -19.72 -0.12 -19.56
CA GLY A 21 -18.52 -0.48 -20.31
C GLY A 21 -18.74 -0.75 -21.81
N THR A 22 -19.99 -0.64 -22.33
CA THR A 22 -20.26 -0.91 -23.75
C THR A 22 -19.61 0.15 -24.63
N LYS A 23 -18.96 -0.28 -25.73
CA LYS A 23 -18.37 0.62 -26.74
C LYS A 23 -19.46 1.41 -27.46
N ILE A 24 -19.29 2.74 -27.53
CA ILE A 24 -20.29 3.66 -28.09
C ILE A 24 -19.85 4.23 -29.45
N LYS A 25 -18.55 4.42 -29.68
CA LYS A 25 -18.00 4.95 -30.95
C LYS A 25 -16.83 4.13 -31.46
N ASP A 26 -16.75 3.97 -32.79
CA ASP A 26 -15.55 3.42 -33.47
C ASP A 26 -14.63 4.56 -33.87
N ILE A 27 -13.35 4.45 -33.50
CA ILE A 27 -12.31 5.41 -33.86
C ILE A 27 -11.78 5.07 -35.27
N ASN A 28 -12.63 5.21 -36.30
CA ASN A 28 -12.18 5.11 -37.69
C ASN A 28 -12.89 6.15 -38.54
N ALA A 29 -12.49 7.42 -38.42
CA ALA A 29 -12.68 8.40 -39.47
C ALA A 29 -11.69 9.56 -39.28
N SER A 30 -10.79 9.70 -40.27
CA SER A 30 -9.98 10.87 -40.62
C SER A 30 -8.52 10.84 -40.20
N GLN A 31 -7.70 10.35 -41.14
CA GLN A 31 -6.29 10.77 -41.32
C GLN A 31 -6.18 11.87 -42.35
N PRO A 32 -5.10 12.69 -42.32
CA PRO A 32 -4.23 12.68 -43.47
C PRO A 32 -2.79 12.28 -43.13
N LYS A 33 -2.21 11.54 -44.09
CA LYS A 33 -0.81 11.07 -44.14
C LYS A 33 0.15 12.24 -44.30
N GLN A 34 1.29 12.22 -43.62
CA GLN A 34 2.57 12.74 -44.10
C GLN A 34 3.67 11.77 -43.75
N GLU A 35 4.37 11.34 -44.81
CA GLU A 35 5.61 10.55 -44.74
C GLU A 35 6.77 11.46 -44.37
N GLU A 36 7.59 11.09 -43.39
CA GLU A 36 9.00 11.49 -43.32
C GLU A 36 9.91 10.40 -42.76
N LYS A 37 11.15 10.43 -43.26
CA LYS A 37 12.14 9.38 -43.34
C LYS A 37 12.75 8.94 -42.00
N LYS A 38 13.13 7.67 -41.99
CA LYS A 38 13.93 6.95 -41.00
C LYS A 38 15.25 7.65 -40.66
N ASP A 39 15.51 7.79 -39.37
CA ASP A 39 16.83 7.63 -38.81
C ASP A 39 16.78 6.72 -37.58
N LYS A 40 17.80 5.87 -37.43
CA LYS A 40 17.86 4.72 -36.54
C LYS A 40 18.29 5.11 -35.13
N ASN A 41 17.75 4.39 -34.16
CA ASN A 41 18.21 4.25 -32.78
C ASN A 41 17.81 5.35 -31.77
N THR A 42 16.53 5.33 -31.40
CA THR A 42 16.16 5.58 -30.01
C THR A 42 14.87 4.78 -29.79
N TYR A 43 14.92 3.75 -28.96
CA TYR A 43 13.71 2.98 -28.59
C TYR A 43 12.79 3.88 -27.78
N ASN A 44 11.77 4.44 -28.42
CA ASN A 44 10.72 5.19 -27.78
C ASN A 44 9.81 4.23 -27.02
N ASN A 45 10.04 4.12 -25.69
CA ASN A 45 9.20 3.35 -24.78
C ASN A 45 7.75 3.83 -24.71
N GLU A 46 7.43 5.00 -25.25
CA GLU A 46 6.07 5.58 -25.22
C GLU A 46 5.12 5.03 -26.30
N GLU A 47 5.63 4.56 -27.42
CA GLU A 47 4.78 4.03 -28.51
C GLU A 47 4.27 2.61 -28.25
N ILE A 48 5.00 1.80 -27.48
CA ILE A 48 4.60 0.42 -27.15
C ILE A 48 3.44 0.40 -26.15
N LEU A 49 3.30 1.42 -25.31
CA LEU A 49 2.24 1.55 -24.31
C LEU A 49 0.83 1.81 -24.91
N LYS A 50 0.74 2.29 -26.14
CA LYS A 50 -0.53 2.73 -26.75
C LYS A 50 -1.44 1.60 -27.26
N GLU A 51 -0.98 0.37 -27.35
CA GLU A 51 -1.71 -0.71 -28.03
C GLU A 51 -2.16 -1.88 -27.15
N MET A 52 -1.88 -1.85 -25.83
CA MET A 52 -2.34 -2.93 -24.99
C MET A 52 -3.82 -2.87 -24.74
N LYS A 53 -4.52 -3.98 -25.01
CA LYS A 53 -5.95 -4.14 -24.78
C LYS A 53 -6.19 -5.31 -23.84
N CYS A 54 -7.18 -5.15 -22.96
CA CYS A 54 -7.65 -6.22 -22.08
C CYS A 54 -8.14 -7.42 -22.93
N PRO A 55 -7.62 -8.63 -22.74
CA PRO A 55 -8.04 -9.81 -23.51
C PRO A 55 -9.50 -10.19 -23.25
N ASN A 56 -10.07 -9.77 -22.12
CA ASN A 56 -11.46 -10.09 -21.78
C ASN A 56 -12.46 -9.09 -22.35
N CYS A 57 -12.23 -7.77 -22.23
CA CYS A 57 -13.21 -6.75 -22.62
C CYS A 57 -12.73 -5.81 -23.75
N GLY A 58 -11.51 -5.94 -24.23
CA GLY A 58 -10.92 -5.11 -25.28
C GLY A 58 -10.61 -3.67 -24.87
N ALA A 59 -10.85 -3.27 -23.63
CA ALA A 59 -10.52 -1.93 -23.13
C ALA A 59 -9.00 -1.68 -23.11
N PRO A 60 -8.56 -0.43 -23.31
CA PRO A 60 -7.15 -0.10 -23.25
C PRO A 60 -6.58 -0.35 -21.86
N LEU A 61 -5.40 -0.93 -21.80
CA LEU A 61 -4.64 -1.14 -20.60
C LEU A 61 -3.52 -0.09 -20.55
N ASN A 62 -3.35 0.54 -19.39
CA ASN A 62 -2.29 1.51 -19.15
C ASN A 62 -1.37 1.01 -18.03
N PRO A 63 -0.57 -0.05 -18.25
CA PRO A 63 0.36 -0.53 -17.26
C PRO A 63 1.42 0.54 -16.99
N LEU A 64 1.82 0.67 -15.73
CA LEU A 64 2.98 1.47 -15.38
C LEU A 64 4.25 0.76 -15.88
N PRO A 65 5.30 1.51 -16.29
CA PRO A 65 6.56 0.89 -16.67
C PRO A 65 7.05 -0.05 -15.57
N GLY A 66 7.14 -1.33 -15.93
CA GLY A 66 7.62 -2.38 -15.06
C GLY A 66 6.58 -3.15 -14.26
N GLU A 67 5.30 -2.90 -14.43
CA GLU A 67 4.27 -3.78 -13.87
C GLU A 67 4.27 -5.13 -14.59
N SER A 68 4.29 -6.20 -13.81
CA SER A 68 4.08 -7.57 -14.33
C SER A 68 2.62 -7.97 -14.32
N ILE A 69 1.78 -7.22 -13.62
CA ILE A 69 0.36 -7.48 -13.44
C ILE A 69 -0.40 -6.18 -13.61
N VAL A 70 -1.47 -6.24 -14.39
CA VAL A 70 -2.41 -5.13 -14.58
C VAL A 70 -3.82 -5.62 -14.30
N VAL A 71 -4.56 -4.90 -13.48
CA VAL A 71 -6.00 -5.11 -13.33
C VAL A 71 -6.73 -4.17 -14.28
N CYS A 72 -7.51 -4.73 -15.18
CA CYS A 72 -8.30 -3.92 -16.10
C CYS A 72 -9.31 -3.07 -15.31
N SER A 73 -9.20 -1.75 -15.41
CA SER A 73 -10.09 -0.80 -14.72
C SER A 73 -11.56 -0.87 -15.17
N TYR A 74 -11.82 -1.49 -16.34
CA TYR A 74 -13.17 -1.59 -16.91
C TYR A 74 -13.91 -2.87 -16.48
N CYS A 75 -13.25 -4.02 -16.52
CA CYS A 75 -13.92 -5.30 -16.25
C CYS A 75 -13.34 -6.04 -15.02
N GLY A 76 -12.34 -5.49 -14.36
CA GLY A 76 -11.71 -6.09 -13.19
C GLY A 76 -10.84 -7.31 -13.48
N THR A 77 -10.68 -7.72 -14.76
CA THR A 77 -9.84 -8.87 -15.13
C THR A 77 -8.38 -8.56 -14.81
N THR A 78 -7.74 -9.44 -14.08
CA THR A 78 -6.32 -9.38 -13.79
C THR A 78 -5.53 -10.02 -14.93
N ILE A 79 -4.50 -9.35 -15.42
CA ILE A 79 -3.72 -9.73 -16.59
C ILE A 79 -2.25 -9.79 -16.18
N PHE A 80 -1.62 -10.92 -16.49
CA PHE A 80 -0.19 -11.08 -16.31
C PHE A 80 0.54 -10.60 -17.56
N LEU A 81 1.44 -9.64 -17.40
CA LEU A 81 2.25 -9.10 -18.49
C LEU A 81 3.54 -9.92 -18.60
N ASN A 82 3.69 -10.66 -19.70
CA ASN A 82 4.87 -11.46 -19.93
C ASN A 82 6.13 -10.57 -19.99
N PRO A 83 7.15 -10.80 -19.16
CA PRO A 83 8.38 -10.01 -19.14
C PRO A 83 9.20 -10.08 -20.45
N ASN A 84 8.92 -11.07 -21.29
CA ASN A 84 9.57 -11.19 -22.64
C ASN A 84 8.97 -10.24 -23.68
N GLY A 85 7.90 -9.49 -23.37
CA GLY A 85 7.20 -8.57 -24.25
C GLY A 85 7.80 -7.15 -24.33
N GLY A 86 9.03 -6.92 -23.93
CA GLY A 86 9.71 -5.62 -24.08
C GLY A 86 9.39 -4.59 -22.99
N TRP A 87 8.70 -4.96 -21.91
CA TRP A 87 8.33 -4.08 -20.82
C TRP A 87 9.49 -3.81 -19.88
N ALA A 88 9.66 -2.55 -19.52
CA ALA A 88 10.76 -2.09 -18.70
C ALA A 88 10.79 -2.81 -17.35
N LYS A 89 11.93 -3.34 -17.03
CA LYS A 89 12.36 -4.05 -15.85
C LYS A 89 11.91 -3.38 -14.55
N VAL A 90 10.77 -3.76 -13.97
CA VAL A 90 10.69 -3.74 -12.51
C VAL A 90 11.57 -4.88 -12.04
N LYS A 91 12.57 -4.52 -11.27
CA LYS A 91 13.62 -5.45 -10.88
C LYS A 91 13.09 -6.60 -10.03
N LYS A 92 11.91 -6.42 -9.36
CA LYS A 92 11.41 -7.43 -8.42
C LYS A 92 9.94 -7.20 -8.08
N HIS A 93 9.08 -8.15 -8.42
CA HIS A 93 7.70 -8.23 -7.98
C HIS A 93 7.53 -9.39 -7.02
N LEU A 94 7.22 -9.09 -5.77
CA LEU A 94 7.04 -10.08 -4.73
C LEU A 94 5.58 -10.14 -4.28
N ILE A 95 5.22 -11.30 -3.75
CA ILE A 95 3.92 -11.55 -3.12
C ILE A 95 4.13 -12.29 -1.80
N LEU A 96 3.31 -11.97 -0.80
CA LEU A 96 3.22 -12.73 0.45
C LEU A 96 2.08 -13.74 0.37
N ASP A 97 2.33 -14.96 0.80
CA ASP A 97 1.29 -15.98 0.86
C ASP A 97 0.27 -15.68 1.96
N ILE A 98 -0.99 -16.07 1.72
CA ILE A 98 -2.08 -15.89 2.67
C ILE A 98 -2.01 -16.98 3.76
N MET A 99 -1.81 -16.59 5.02
CA MET A 99 -1.86 -17.47 6.19
C MET A 99 -3.18 -17.38 6.95
N VAL A 100 -3.94 -16.32 6.69
CA VAL A 100 -5.29 -16.09 7.22
C VAL A 100 -6.28 -16.08 6.06
N PRO A 101 -6.69 -17.27 5.52
CA PRO A 101 -7.35 -17.35 4.23
C PRO A 101 -8.85 -17.08 4.25
N ASN A 102 -9.50 -17.15 5.42
CA ASN A 102 -10.94 -17.02 5.55
C ASN A 102 -11.36 -16.02 6.63
N SER A 103 -12.59 -15.52 6.48
CA SER A 103 -13.19 -14.53 7.35
C SER A 103 -13.30 -15.00 8.82
N GLU A 104 -13.61 -16.28 9.05
CA GLU A 104 -13.75 -16.83 10.40
C GLU A 104 -12.45 -16.71 11.20
N LYS A 105 -11.33 -17.18 10.62
CA LYS A 105 -10.01 -17.09 11.24
C LYS A 105 -9.60 -15.62 11.45
N ALA A 106 -9.92 -14.75 10.48
CA ALA A 106 -9.62 -13.33 10.55
C ALA A 106 -10.41 -12.64 11.68
N LEU A 107 -11.70 -12.95 11.82
CA LEU A 107 -12.54 -12.42 12.89
C LEU A 107 -12.13 -12.92 14.28
N ASN A 108 -11.67 -14.16 14.41
CA ASN A 108 -11.14 -14.67 15.68
C ASN A 108 -9.89 -13.88 16.13
N ILE A 109 -8.97 -13.62 15.21
CA ILE A 109 -7.78 -12.79 15.51
C ILE A 109 -8.19 -11.36 15.88
N LEU A 110 -9.15 -10.79 15.14
CA LEU A 110 -9.68 -9.45 15.44
C LEU A 110 -10.33 -9.39 16.81
N HIS A 111 -11.12 -10.41 17.19
CA HIS A 111 -11.74 -10.54 18.51
C HIS A 111 -10.67 -10.53 19.61
N ASP A 112 -9.66 -11.39 19.50
CA ASP A 112 -8.57 -11.48 20.48
C ASP A 112 -7.82 -10.14 20.61
N TYR A 113 -7.58 -9.45 19.50
CA TYR A 113 -6.95 -8.13 19.50
C TYR A 113 -7.82 -7.09 20.22
N MET A 114 -9.11 -7.03 19.89
CA MET A 114 -10.01 -6.01 20.44
C MET A 114 -10.24 -6.18 21.93
N ASP A 115 -10.23 -7.40 22.43
CA ASP A 115 -10.49 -7.75 23.83
C ASP A 115 -9.21 -8.01 24.65
N SER A 116 -8.02 -7.79 24.04
CA SER A 116 -6.73 -8.02 24.70
C SER A 116 -6.44 -7.14 25.92
N SER A 117 -7.12 -6.00 26.06
CA SER A 117 -6.93 -5.09 27.19
C SER A 117 -8.00 -5.26 28.24
N ILE A 118 -7.59 -5.30 29.54
CA ILE A 118 -8.51 -5.36 30.68
C ILE A 118 -9.54 -4.22 30.68
N LEU A 119 -9.16 -3.04 30.17
CA LEU A 119 -10.03 -1.87 30.05
C LEU A 119 -11.03 -1.96 28.88
N HIS A 120 -10.83 -2.91 27.96
CA HIS A 120 -11.61 -3.04 26.73
C HIS A 120 -12.27 -4.40 26.58
N ARG A 121 -12.51 -5.12 27.69
CA ARG A 121 -13.23 -6.39 27.67
C ARG A 121 -14.60 -6.24 27.02
N HIS A 122 -14.98 -7.24 26.22
CA HIS A 122 -16.25 -7.28 25.46
C HIS A 122 -16.39 -6.14 24.42
N ARG A 123 -15.29 -5.60 23.92
CA ARG A 123 -15.33 -4.56 22.91
C ARG A 123 -15.80 -5.12 21.58
N PHE A 124 -15.37 -6.33 21.23
CA PHE A 124 -15.79 -7.02 20.02
C PHE A 124 -17.30 -7.28 20.04
N GLU A 125 -17.84 -7.84 21.13
CA GLU A 125 -19.28 -8.15 21.27
C GLU A 125 -20.17 -6.90 21.19
N LYS A 126 -19.67 -5.74 21.58
CA LYS A 126 -20.39 -4.45 21.54
C LYS A 126 -20.28 -3.76 20.19
N SER A 127 -19.52 -4.28 19.27
CA SER A 127 -19.32 -3.70 17.96
C SER A 127 -20.16 -4.38 16.90
N THR A 128 -20.34 -3.71 15.76
CA THR A 128 -20.94 -4.27 14.55
C THR A 128 -19.91 -4.28 13.45
N ILE A 129 -19.59 -5.45 12.91
CA ILE A 129 -18.72 -5.58 11.74
C ILE A 129 -19.53 -5.22 10.49
N LEU A 130 -19.21 -4.08 9.89
CA LEU A 130 -19.89 -3.59 8.69
C LEU A 130 -19.36 -4.28 7.42
N SER A 131 -18.05 -4.49 7.36
CA SER A 131 -17.41 -5.22 6.26
C SER A 131 -16.13 -5.90 6.71
N ASN A 132 -15.75 -6.99 6.01
CA ASN A 132 -14.47 -7.67 6.15
C ASN A 132 -14.01 -8.17 4.77
N ASN A 133 -12.98 -7.57 4.25
CA ASN A 133 -12.49 -7.85 2.90
C ASN A 133 -11.00 -8.20 2.91
N LEU A 134 -10.64 -9.26 2.18
CA LEU A 134 -9.25 -9.63 1.92
C LEU A 134 -8.87 -9.18 0.52
N LEU A 135 -7.81 -8.38 0.42
CA LEU A 135 -7.30 -7.81 -0.84
C LEU A 135 -5.80 -7.97 -0.90
N TYR A 136 -5.25 -8.22 -2.09
CA TYR A 136 -3.82 -8.02 -2.33
C TYR A 136 -3.57 -6.56 -2.67
N VAL A 137 -2.91 -5.86 -1.76
CA VAL A 137 -2.60 -4.44 -1.88
C VAL A 137 -1.14 -4.26 -2.30
N PRO A 138 -0.85 -3.50 -3.38
CA PRO A 138 0.50 -3.24 -3.82
C PRO A 138 1.17 -2.19 -2.93
N TYR A 139 2.37 -2.50 -2.47
CA TYR A 139 3.26 -1.58 -1.75
C TYR A 139 4.59 -1.45 -2.48
N TRP A 140 5.07 -0.23 -2.63
CA TRP A 140 6.47 0.02 -2.88
C TRP A 140 7.26 -0.23 -1.61
N ILE A 141 8.25 -1.10 -1.65
CA ILE A 141 9.12 -1.36 -0.52
C ILE A 141 10.45 -0.65 -0.77
N VAL A 142 10.80 0.28 0.12
CA VAL A 142 12.11 0.92 0.14
C VAL A 142 12.99 0.14 1.12
N LYS A 143 13.92 -0.65 0.59
CA LYS A 143 14.96 -1.32 1.37
C LYS A 143 16.11 -0.37 1.59
N ALA A 144 16.48 -0.14 2.84
CA ALA A 144 17.57 0.75 3.19
C ALA A 144 18.30 0.31 4.44
N SER A 145 19.62 0.55 4.47
CA SER A 145 20.40 0.60 5.71
C SER A 145 20.47 2.04 6.22
N TYR A 146 20.66 2.19 7.53
CA TYR A 146 20.78 3.50 8.15
C TYR A 146 21.77 3.52 9.32
N ILE A 147 22.31 4.71 9.58
CA ILE A 147 23.02 5.06 10.81
C ILE A 147 22.34 6.30 11.38
N ALA A 148 21.91 6.21 12.63
CA ALA A 148 21.27 7.32 13.34
C ALA A 148 22.08 7.68 14.59
N ASN A 149 22.46 8.95 14.72
CA ASN A 149 23.08 9.51 15.90
C ASN A 149 22.10 10.48 16.57
N PHE A 150 21.91 10.36 17.88
CA PHE A 150 20.93 11.19 18.58
C PHE A 150 21.37 11.48 20.02
N VAL A 151 20.76 12.50 20.62
CA VAL A 151 20.91 12.82 22.04
C VAL A 151 19.52 12.71 22.68
N TYR A 152 19.41 11.89 23.71
CA TYR A 152 18.20 11.74 24.50
C TYR A 152 18.41 12.04 25.96
N MET A 153 17.36 12.41 26.69
CA MET A 153 17.45 12.70 28.13
C MET A 153 17.18 11.43 28.93
N LYS A 154 18.17 11.05 29.77
CA LYS A 154 18.02 9.97 30.75
C LYS A 154 17.69 10.59 32.10
N THR A 155 16.65 10.09 32.73
CA THR A 155 16.30 10.50 34.10
C THR A 155 17.12 9.68 35.09
N GLU A 156 17.94 10.35 35.90
CA GLU A 156 18.66 9.75 37.02
C GLU A 156 18.05 10.20 38.34
N VAL A 157 17.87 9.24 39.22
CA VAL A 157 17.33 9.48 40.58
C VAL A 157 18.47 9.22 41.57
N GLN A 158 18.89 10.26 42.28
CA GLN A 158 19.93 10.18 43.30
C GLN A 158 19.33 10.50 44.66
N SER A 159 19.65 9.69 45.65
CA SER A 159 19.20 9.90 47.06
C SER A 159 20.38 10.28 47.91
N PHE A 160 20.36 11.52 48.47
CA PHE A 160 21.33 12.00 49.40
C PHE A 160 20.66 12.43 50.71
N GLY A 161 21.04 11.84 51.84
CA GLY A 161 20.55 12.26 53.14
C GLY A 161 19.02 12.27 53.30
N GLY A 162 18.32 11.28 52.69
CA GLY A 162 16.85 11.20 52.75
C GLY A 162 16.11 12.11 51.77
N ARG A 163 16.81 12.85 50.93
CA ARG A 163 16.21 13.67 49.85
C ARG A 163 16.46 12.98 48.48
N THR A 164 15.41 12.88 47.73
CA THR A 164 15.49 12.37 46.31
C THR A 164 15.64 13.53 45.37
N VAL A 165 16.72 13.54 44.59
CA VAL A 165 16.96 14.50 43.52
C VAL A 165 16.78 13.74 42.18
N VAL A 166 15.92 14.28 41.33
CA VAL A 166 15.68 13.76 39.97
C VAL A 166 16.38 14.70 38.99
N GLN A 167 17.34 14.19 38.26
CA GLN A 167 18.10 14.96 37.28
C GLN A 167 17.95 14.34 35.89
N GLU A 168 17.80 15.18 34.88
CA GLU A 168 17.82 14.75 33.48
C GLU A 168 19.21 15.02 32.87
N ILE A 169 19.82 13.97 32.37
CA ILE A 169 21.19 14.03 31.82
C ILE A 169 21.13 13.72 30.34
N PRO A 170 21.72 14.57 29.46
CA PRO A 170 21.80 14.27 28.02
C PRO A 170 22.76 13.09 27.77
N MET A 171 22.26 12.09 27.07
CA MET A 171 23.02 10.90 26.72
C MET A 171 23.13 10.76 25.21
N PRO A 172 24.32 10.54 24.65
CA PRO A 172 24.47 10.19 23.25
C PRO A 172 23.95 8.79 23.00
N GLY A 173 23.26 8.60 21.86
CA GLY A 173 22.82 7.33 21.36
C GLY A 173 23.20 7.15 19.90
N MET A 174 23.43 5.91 19.49
CA MET A 174 23.65 5.51 18.11
C MET A 174 22.87 4.23 17.83
N GLU A 175 22.14 4.22 16.72
CA GLU A 175 21.51 3.02 16.18
C GLU A 175 21.85 2.86 14.70
N SER A 176 22.03 1.62 14.28
CA SER A 176 22.16 1.26 12.87
C SER A 176 21.36 0.00 12.59
N GLY A 177 20.94 -0.18 11.35
CA GLY A 177 20.19 -1.36 10.97
C GLY A 177 19.67 -1.29 9.53
N GLU A 178 18.89 -2.30 9.17
CA GLU A 178 18.20 -2.39 7.90
C GLU A 178 16.69 -2.21 8.14
N VAL A 179 15.99 -1.56 7.20
CA VAL A 179 14.55 -1.33 7.24
C VAL A 179 13.91 -1.60 5.87
N TYR A 180 12.67 -2.07 5.89
CA TYR A 180 11.84 -2.34 4.72
C TYR A 180 10.57 -1.51 4.83
N ILE A 181 10.58 -0.33 4.25
CA ILE A 181 9.53 0.67 4.45
C ILE A 181 8.44 0.49 3.41
N PRO A 182 7.22 0.11 3.81
CA PRO A 182 6.09 0.00 2.91
C PRO A 182 5.48 1.37 2.61
N ILE A 183 5.30 1.66 1.34
CA ILE A 183 4.62 2.83 0.83
C ILE A 183 3.50 2.36 -0.05
N ILE A 184 2.26 2.76 0.25
CA ILE A 184 1.10 2.34 -0.53
C ILE A 184 1.30 2.68 -2.02
N GLY A 185 1.01 1.72 -2.89
CA GLY A 185 1.13 1.87 -4.34
C GLY A 185 -0.11 2.49 -5.01
N ILE A 186 -1.15 2.84 -4.24
CA ILE A 186 -2.44 3.34 -4.73
C ILE A 186 -2.74 4.69 -4.08
N SER A 187 -2.93 5.72 -4.90
CA SER A 187 -3.03 7.11 -4.45
C SER A 187 -4.30 7.44 -3.66
N ASN A 188 -5.41 6.75 -3.94
CA ASN A 188 -6.72 6.98 -3.32
C ASN A 188 -7.03 6.04 -2.14
N LEU A 189 -6.10 5.19 -1.72
CA LEU A 189 -6.24 4.26 -0.61
C LEU A 189 -5.25 4.56 0.52
N LYS A 190 -5.17 5.83 0.93
CA LYS A 190 -4.23 6.28 1.96
C LYS A 190 -4.43 5.60 3.31
N GLU A 191 -5.64 5.13 3.59
CA GLU A 191 -5.94 4.36 4.80
C GLU A 191 -5.15 3.04 4.88
N PHE A 192 -4.67 2.50 3.75
CA PHE A 192 -3.81 1.32 3.73
C PHE A 192 -2.32 1.63 3.94
N GLN A 193 -1.94 2.92 4.13
CA GLN A 193 -0.56 3.29 4.42
C GLN A 193 -0.24 3.07 5.90
N PRO A 194 0.53 2.03 6.26
CA PRO A 194 0.91 1.85 7.66
C PRO A 194 2.01 2.84 8.05
N GLU A 195 1.93 3.39 9.27
CA GLU A 195 2.94 4.32 9.76
C GLU A 195 4.21 3.65 10.26
N ASP A 196 4.08 2.52 10.95
CA ASP A 196 5.16 1.88 11.70
C ASP A 196 5.21 0.36 11.51
N TYR A 197 4.65 -0.15 10.41
CA TYR A 197 4.62 -1.57 10.11
C TYR A 197 5.68 -1.95 9.09
N GLU A 198 6.36 -3.07 9.31
CA GLU A 198 7.29 -3.68 8.36
C GLU A 198 6.78 -5.07 7.99
N PHE A 199 6.60 -5.35 6.71
CA PHE A 199 6.24 -6.70 6.24
C PHE A 199 7.40 -7.69 6.44
N THR A 200 7.08 -8.95 6.67
CA THR A 200 8.09 -10.03 6.80
C THR A 200 8.59 -10.45 5.40
N ILE A 201 9.43 -9.62 4.80
CA ILE A 201 9.90 -9.76 3.41
C ILE A 201 10.62 -11.09 3.14
N ILE A 202 11.28 -11.70 4.15
CA ILE A 202 11.95 -12.99 4.00
C ILE A 202 11.00 -14.13 3.61
N LYS A 203 9.69 -13.96 3.84
CA LYS A 203 8.64 -14.91 3.44
C LYS A 203 8.01 -14.58 2.09
N ALA A 204 8.39 -13.45 1.47
CA ALA A 204 7.88 -13.07 0.17
C ALA A 204 8.57 -13.89 -0.93
N ARG A 205 7.81 -14.25 -1.94
CA ARG A 205 8.29 -14.94 -3.14
C ARG A 205 7.96 -14.15 -4.38
N GLU A 206 8.59 -14.49 -5.49
CA GLU A 206 8.21 -13.92 -6.78
C GLU A 206 6.77 -14.30 -7.15
N ILE A 207 6.06 -13.35 -7.75
CA ILE A 207 4.69 -13.55 -8.22
C ILE A 207 4.67 -14.50 -9.41
N ARG A 208 3.65 -15.35 -9.49
CA ARG A 208 3.43 -16.34 -10.56
C ARG A 208 2.11 -16.06 -11.25
N GLU A 209 1.95 -16.55 -12.46
CA GLU A 209 0.70 -16.44 -13.21
C GLU A 209 -0.50 -17.05 -12.47
N SER A 210 -0.29 -18.14 -11.72
CA SER A 210 -1.31 -18.76 -10.88
C SER A 210 -1.83 -17.85 -9.75
N ASP A 211 -1.04 -16.90 -9.29
CA ASP A 211 -1.44 -15.98 -8.23
C ASP A 211 -2.48 -14.96 -8.73
N VAL A 212 -2.43 -14.65 -10.03
CA VAL A 212 -3.32 -13.70 -10.71
C VAL A 212 -4.73 -14.28 -10.90
N SER A 213 -4.84 -15.56 -11.10
CA SER A 213 -6.13 -16.30 -11.26
C SER A 213 -6.75 -16.72 -9.92
N GLY A 214 -6.14 -16.34 -8.80
CA GLY A 214 -6.59 -16.69 -7.45
C GLY A 214 -7.94 -16.08 -7.07
N SER A 215 -8.54 -16.60 -6.01
CA SER A 215 -9.83 -16.15 -5.48
C SER A 215 -9.76 -14.75 -4.82
N VAL A 216 -8.57 -14.30 -4.46
CA VAL A 216 -8.36 -12.98 -3.83
C VAL A 216 -7.98 -11.95 -4.88
N LYS A 217 -8.69 -10.84 -4.89
CA LYS A 217 -8.48 -9.76 -5.85
C LYS A 217 -7.12 -9.09 -5.64
N LEU A 218 -6.28 -9.10 -6.68
CA LEU A 218 -5.10 -8.24 -6.73
C LEU A 218 -5.52 -6.83 -7.15
N MET A 219 -5.04 -5.84 -6.41
CA MET A 219 -5.22 -4.43 -6.76
C MET A 219 -4.06 -3.95 -7.62
N ASN A 220 -4.36 -3.03 -8.53
CA ASN A 220 -3.35 -2.38 -9.36
C ASN A 220 -2.86 -1.09 -8.70
N GLY A 221 -1.54 -0.84 -8.77
CA GLY A 221 -0.94 0.42 -8.32
C GLY A 221 -1.08 1.52 -9.38
N ASP A 222 -1.15 2.77 -8.94
CA ASP A 222 -1.15 3.97 -9.79
C ASP A 222 0.00 4.94 -9.45
N ILE A 223 0.76 4.66 -8.38
CA ILE A 223 1.91 5.48 -7.98
C ILE A 223 3.16 5.00 -8.72
N LYS A 224 3.75 5.89 -9.51
CA LYS A 224 4.95 5.60 -10.30
C LYS A 224 6.19 5.50 -9.41
N VAL A 225 7.15 4.66 -9.81
CA VAL A 225 8.43 4.48 -9.12
C VAL A 225 9.21 5.79 -8.96
N ASP A 226 9.17 6.69 -9.94
CA ASP A 226 9.87 7.98 -9.88
C ASP A 226 9.43 8.83 -8.68
N ALA A 227 8.13 8.78 -8.31
CA ALA A 227 7.62 9.49 -7.14
C ALA A 227 8.22 8.94 -5.83
N ILE A 228 8.48 7.64 -5.80
CA ILE A 228 9.13 6.98 -4.66
C ILE A 228 10.62 7.30 -4.64
N GLU A 229 11.30 7.17 -5.79
CA GLU A 229 12.74 7.44 -5.89
C GLU A 229 13.11 8.88 -5.51
N ASN A 230 12.32 9.85 -5.94
CA ASN A 230 12.54 11.26 -5.60
C ASN A 230 12.45 11.54 -4.09
N ASN A 231 11.72 10.72 -3.34
CA ASN A 231 11.48 10.91 -1.91
C ASN A 231 12.08 9.80 -1.03
N LYS A 232 12.83 8.85 -1.59
CA LYS A 232 13.29 7.64 -0.92
C LYS A 232 14.02 7.90 0.40
N ASN A 233 14.92 8.87 0.43
CA ASN A 233 15.65 9.23 1.65
C ASN A 233 14.74 9.80 2.74
N ASN A 234 13.76 10.62 2.37
CA ASN A 234 12.79 11.20 3.30
C ASN A 234 11.91 10.11 3.94
N TYR A 235 11.52 9.09 3.18
CA TYR A 235 10.78 7.94 3.74
C TYR A 235 11.61 7.23 4.81
N VAL A 236 12.90 6.97 4.54
CA VAL A 236 13.80 6.33 5.52
C VAL A 236 13.97 7.20 6.75
N ILE A 237 14.29 8.48 6.57
CA ILE A 237 14.49 9.42 7.68
C ILE A 237 13.24 9.49 8.57
N ASN A 238 12.06 9.64 7.98
CA ASN A 238 10.82 9.75 8.73
C ASN A 238 10.49 8.47 9.48
N PHE A 239 10.65 7.32 8.84
CA PHE A 239 10.39 6.02 9.45
C PHE A 239 11.34 5.75 10.63
N VAL A 240 12.65 5.89 10.42
CA VAL A 240 13.67 5.68 11.45
C VAL A 240 13.51 6.68 12.61
N ASN A 241 13.19 7.95 12.29
CA ASN A 241 12.94 8.98 13.32
C ASN A 241 11.76 8.57 14.24
N ARG A 242 10.63 8.10 13.67
CA ARG A 242 9.50 7.61 14.48
C ARG A 242 9.93 6.40 15.34
N LYS A 243 10.63 5.42 14.74
CA LYS A 243 11.11 4.21 15.41
C LYS A 243 11.99 4.53 16.62
N ILE A 244 12.94 5.47 16.47
CA ILE A 244 13.83 5.93 17.54
C ILE A 244 13.06 6.69 18.62
N ARG A 245 12.15 7.62 18.25
CA ARG A 245 11.35 8.40 19.21
C ARG A 245 10.36 7.54 20.02
N LYS A 246 9.92 6.40 19.50
CA LYS A 246 9.14 5.42 20.27
C LYS A 246 9.98 4.72 21.34
N ARG A 247 11.24 4.45 21.05
CA ARG A 247 12.17 3.75 21.97
C ARG A 247 12.83 4.67 22.98
N TYR A 248 13.21 5.86 22.57
CA TYR A 248 13.89 6.84 23.42
C TYR A 248 13.01 8.06 23.66
N LYS A 249 12.83 8.39 24.93
CA LYS A 249 12.04 9.57 25.32
C LYS A 249 12.90 10.85 25.30
N LYS A 250 12.26 11.98 25.07
CA LYS A 250 12.88 13.30 25.15
C LYS A 250 14.15 13.45 24.29
N ILE A 251 14.05 13.07 23.00
CA ILE A 251 15.14 13.26 22.05
C ILE A 251 15.31 14.75 21.75
N GLN A 252 16.51 15.27 21.99
CA GLN A 252 16.89 16.66 21.75
C GLN A 252 17.38 16.90 20.33
N SER A 253 18.18 15.99 19.83
CA SER A 253 18.70 16.06 18.46
C SER A 253 18.77 14.66 17.85
N ILE A 254 18.57 14.58 16.54
CA ILE A 254 18.70 13.34 15.79
C ILE A 254 19.21 13.66 14.39
N SER A 255 20.21 12.89 13.95
CA SER A 255 20.73 12.91 12.60
C SER A 255 20.70 11.47 12.05
N ILE A 256 20.04 11.28 10.91
CA ILE A 256 19.85 9.97 10.27
C ILE A 256 20.51 10.02 8.92
N ASN A 257 21.37 9.05 8.64
CA ASN A 257 22.08 8.88 7.38
C ASN A 257 21.54 7.63 6.68
N PRO A 258 20.62 7.77 5.72
CA PRO A 258 20.05 6.65 5.00
C PRO A 258 20.93 6.23 3.83
N ASN A 259 20.96 4.93 3.56
CA ASN A 259 21.52 4.34 2.34
C ASN A 259 20.47 3.44 1.71
N VAL A 260 19.77 3.91 0.69
CA VAL A 260 18.75 3.14 -0.02
C VAL A 260 19.42 2.17 -0.97
N GLU A 261 19.13 0.88 -0.77
CA GLU A 261 19.73 -0.23 -1.52
C GLU A 261 18.86 -0.69 -2.69
N GLU A 262 17.55 -0.82 -2.46
CA GLU A 262 16.62 -1.37 -3.44
C GLU A 262 15.22 -0.78 -3.26
N ILE A 263 14.49 -0.64 -4.37
CA ILE A 263 13.05 -0.33 -4.41
C ILE A 263 12.36 -1.40 -5.25
N PHE A 264 11.32 -2.03 -4.71
CA PHE A 264 10.58 -3.08 -5.40
C PHE A 264 9.11 -3.07 -5.01
N ILE A 265 8.27 -3.84 -5.73
CA ILE A 265 6.84 -3.98 -5.42
C ILE A 265 6.59 -5.26 -4.61
N LEU A 266 5.78 -5.13 -3.56
CA LEU A 266 5.24 -6.21 -2.77
C LEU A 266 3.72 -6.18 -2.82
N HIS A 267 3.10 -7.28 -3.24
CA HIS A 267 1.67 -7.52 -3.08
C HIS A 267 1.43 -8.21 -1.74
N ALA A 268 0.86 -7.47 -0.79
CA ALA A 268 0.57 -7.99 0.54
C ALA A 268 -0.92 -8.29 0.71
N PRO A 269 -1.29 -9.45 1.27
CA PRO A 269 -2.68 -9.77 1.57
C PRO A 269 -3.13 -8.99 2.80
N ILE A 270 -4.08 -8.07 2.64
CA ILE A 270 -4.57 -7.22 3.73
C ILE A 270 -6.04 -7.49 3.98
N TRP A 271 -6.37 -7.83 5.22
CA TRP A 271 -7.73 -7.79 5.72
C TRP A 271 -8.09 -6.36 6.14
N LYS A 272 -9.15 -5.81 5.56
CA LYS A 272 -9.76 -4.55 5.97
C LYS A 272 -11.08 -4.84 6.70
N PHE A 273 -11.18 -4.43 7.95
CA PHE A 273 -12.40 -4.49 8.74
C PHE A 273 -12.94 -3.09 8.94
N GLU A 274 -14.20 -2.88 8.61
CA GLU A 274 -14.94 -1.68 8.96
C GLU A 274 -15.87 -2.00 10.11
N ILE A 275 -15.73 -1.30 11.24
CA ILE A 275 -16.35 -1.65 12.49
C ILE A 275 -17.08 -0.43 13.03
N GLU A 276 -18.34 -0.59 13.40
CA GLU A 276 -19.13 0.44 14.07
C GLU A 276 -19.26 0.14 15.56
N PHE A 277 -19.04 1.15 16.37
CA PHE A 277 -19.22 1.10 17.82
C PHE A 277 -20.40 1.96 18.24
N PRO A 278 -21.25 1.49 19.19
CA PRO A 278 -22.33 2.30 19.71
C PRO A 278 -21.79 3.50 20.48
N GLY A 279 -22.42 4.64 20.32
CA GLY A 279 -22.10 5.85 21.09
C GLY A 279 -22.46 5.71 22.57
N LEU A 280 -21.60 6.18 23.44
CA LEU A 280 -21.88 6.26 24.87
C LEU A 280 -22.68 7.52 25.22
N MET A 281 -23.73 7.39 26.02
CA MET A 281 -24.50 8.51 26.61
C MET A 281 -24.93 9.60 25.58
N LYS A 282 -25.75 9.24 24.58
CA LYS A 282 -26.28 10.15 23.53
C LYS A 282 -25.26 10.66 22.52
N LYS A 283 -24.06 10.09 22.46
CA LYS A 283 -23.13 10.34 21.36
C LYS A 283 -23.49 9.49 20.13
N THR A 284 -23.16 10.00 18.95
CA THR A 284 -23.31 9.25 17.71
C THR A 284 -22.41 8.01 17.70
N ASN A 285 -22.81 6.97 16.97
CA ASN A 285 -21.93 5.83 16.68
C ASN A 285 -20.66 6.35 16.02
N HIS A 286 -19.53 5.70 16.29
CA HIS A 286 -18.29 6.00 15.61
C HIS A 286 -17.78 4.76 14.87
N LYS A 287 -17.09 5.00 13.78
CA LYS A 287 -16.53 3.93 12.94
C LYS A 287 -15.01 3.85 13.12
N GLU A 288 -14.51 2.65 13.03
CA GLU A 288 -13.07 2.37 13.00
C GLU A 288 -12.76 1.44 11.83
N VAL A 289 -11.63 1.67 11.19
CA VAL A 289 -11.05 0.75 10.22
C VAL A 289 -9.85 0.08 10.86
N ILE A 290 -9.81 -1.24 10.83
CA ILE A 290 -8.67 -2.03 11.31
C ILE A 290 -8.08 -2.77 10.11
N LEU A 291 -6.78 -2.64 9.92
CA LEU A 291 -6.01 -3.35 8.91
C LEU A 291 -5.18 -4.45 9.56
N MET A 292 -5.23 -5.65 9.00
CA MET A 292 -4.48 -6.81 9.46
C MET A 292 -3.73 -7.44 8.29
N ASP A 293 -2.47 -7.74 8.49
CA ASP A 293 -1.65 -8.50 7.53
C ASP A 293 -2.14 -9.95 7.44
N GLY A 294 -2.69 -10.31 6.30
CA GLY A 294 -3.18 -11.67 6.03
C GLY A 294 -2.08 -12.73 5.92
N SER A 295 -0.81 -12.32 5.83
CA SER A 295 0.33 -13.25 5.79
C SER A 295 0.80 -13.71 7.16
N ASN A 296 0.38 -13.05 8.24
CA ASN A 296 0.81 -13.41 9.59
C ASN A 296 -0.26 -13.18 10.68
N GLY A 297 -1.34 -12.47 10.38
CA GLY A 297 -2.41 -12.13 11.31
C GLY A 297 -2.11 -10.93 12.24
N MET A 298 -1.02 -10.20 12.03
CA MET A 298 -0.70 -9.03 12.85
C MET A 298 -1.55 -7.82 12.45
N ILE A 299 -2.02 -7.07 13.46
CA ILE A 299 -2.69 -5.80 13.22
C ILE A 299 -1.65 -4.75 12.81
N MET A 300 -1.89 -4.13 11.65
CA MET A 300 -0.99 -3.15 11.06
C MET A 300 -1.34 -1.74 11.49
N GLU A 301 -2.62 -1.40 11.46
CA GLU A 301 -3.09 -0.04 11.68
C GLU A 301 -4.52 -0.06 12.22
N LYS A 302 -4.86 0.99 12.98
CA LYS A 302 -6.19 1.25 13.48
C LYS A 302 -6.53 2.72 13.26
N ILE A 303 -7.51 2.97 12.40
CA ILE A 303 -7.92 4.31 11.98
C ILE A 303 -9.31 4.58 12.57
N LYS A 304 -9.46 5.73 13.21
CA LYS A 304 -10.77 6.22 13.65
C LYS A 304 -11.30 7.14 12.56
N GLU A 305 -12.50 6.87 12.08
CA GLU A 305 -13.25 7.83 11.24
C GLU A 305 -13.94 8.84 12.18
N GLU A 306 -13.67 10.14 11.96
CA GLU A 306 -14.27 11.25 12.69
C GLU A 306 -15.73 11.50 12.30
#